data_f5e498e464e03f4f9506ece858e9f5e3
#
_entry.id   f5e498e464e03f4f9506ece858e9f5e3
#
_cell.length_a   1.000
_cell.length_b   1.000
_cell.length_c   1.000
_cell.angle_alpha   90.00
_cell.angle_beta   90.00
_cell.angle_gamma   90.00
#
_symmetry.space_group_name_H-M   'P 1'
#
loop_
_entity.id
_entity.type
_entity.pdbx_description
1 polymer ?
#
loop_
_entity_poly.entity_id
_entity_poly.type
_entity_poly.pdbx_seq_one_letter_code
_entity_poly.pdbx_strand_id
1 'polypeptide(L)'
;KMDNALVFDAEEVGNAVRGNYPDCPDGYIFEDYPLWGEFCYLLLKDIHEKFHMDILVPMTLLRMESYSIIGKLKQDGIDTRLVVLEASWQTVHDRILARGEEEGCWCMENIELARIGSAALPGLHIQTDERSIDKLVEIVFSKLG
;
A
#
# COMPACT_ATOMS: atom_id res chain seq x y z
N LYS A 1 -14.68 1.13 14.05
CA LYS A 1 -15.32 1.47 12.77
C LYS A 1 -15.15 2.96 12.56
N MET A 2 -14.55 3.35 11.47
CA MET A 2 -14.41 4.76 11.09
C MET A 2 -15.68 5.13 10.31
N ASP A 3 -16.44 6.08 10.81
CA ASP A 3 -17.77 6.40 10.24
C ASP A 3 -17.70 7.32 9.01
N ASN A 4 -16.54 7.94 8.75
CA ASN A 4 -16.32 8.83 7.61
C ASN A 4 -14.94 8.56 6.99
N ALA A 5 -14.73 7.36 6.47
CA ALA A 5 -13.47 6.98 5.84
C ALA A 5 -13.69 6.48 4.41
N LEU A 6 -12.83 6.91 3.52
CA LEU A 6 -12.70 6.41 2.15
C LEU A 6 -11.59 5.36 2.09
N VAL A 7 -11.83 4.28 1.36
CA VAL A 7 -10.73 3.39 0.92
C VAL A 7 -10.29 3.85 -0.46
N PHE A 8 -9.05 4.30 -0.56
CA PHE A 8 -8.44 4.73 -1.81
C PHE A 8 -7.62 3.58 -2.40
N ASP A 9 -7.96 3.16 -3.61
CA ASP A 9 -7.26 2.10 -4.32
C ASP A 9 -6.18 2.67 -5.25
N ALA A 10 -4.92 2.55 -4.85
CA ALA A 10 -3.79 3.01 -5.64
C ALA A 10 -3.53 2.14 -6.89
N GLU A 11 -4.04 0.90 -6.94
CA GLU A 11 -3.91 0.03 -8.09
C GLU A 11 -4.78 0.50 -9.26
N GLU A 12 -5.97 1.06 -8.97
CA GLU A 12 -6.82 1.67 -10.00
C GLU A 12 -6.12 2.84 -10.68
N VAL A 13 -5.39 3.66 -9.92
CA VAL A 13 -4.55 4.72 -10.49
C VAL A 13 -3.43 4.12 -11.35
N GLY A 14 -2.81 3.05 -10.88
CA GLY A 14 -1.78 2.33 -11.61
C GLY A 14 -2.28 1.75 -12.92
N ASN A 15 -3.45 1.13 -12.91
CA ASN A 15 -4.10 0.60 -14.10
C ASN A 15 -4.42 1.70 -15.12
N ALA A 16 -4.95 2.83 -14.65
CA ALA A 16 -5.22 3.98 -15.51
C ALA A 16 -3.94 4.55 -16.14
N VAL A 17 -2.87 4.68 -15.38
CA VAL A 17 -1.57 5.14 -15.89
C VAL A 17 -1.04 4.15 -16.93
N ARG A 18 -0.87 2.88 -16.54
CA ARG A 18 -0.30 1.84 -17.41
C ARG A 18 -1.09 1.67 -18.70
N GLY A 19 -2.41 1.69 -18.65
CA GLY A 19 -3.28 1.53 -19.81
C GLY A 19 -3.18 2.65 -20.84
N ASN A 20 -2.54 3.78 -20.52
CA ASN A 20 -2.30 4.90 -21.44
C ASN A 20 -0.86 4.96 -21.98
N TYR A 21 0.01 4.05 -21.59
CA TYR A 21 1.33 3.93 -22.18
C TYR A 21 1.25 3.07 -23.45
N PRO A 22 1.94 3.47 -24.54
CA PRO A 22 1.87 2.75 -25.81
C PRO A 22 2.59 1.40 -25.79
N ASP A 23 3.54 1.26 -24.89
CA ASP A 23 4.34 0.05 -24.65
C ASP A 23 4.60 -0.09 -23.16
N CYS A 24 4.42 -1.30 -22.66
CA CYS A 24 4.66 -1.65 -21.28
C CYS A 24 5.65 -2.81 -21.23
N PRO A 25 6.93 -2.58 -20.92
CA PRO A 25 7.90 -3.65 -20.83
C PRO A 25 7.45 -4.72 -19.82
N ASP A 26 7.76 -5.98 -20.14
CA ASP A 26 7.47 -7.09 -19.26
C ASP A 26 8.12 -6.88 -17.88
N GLY A 27 7.38 -7.20 -16.83
CA GLY A 27 7.86 -7.08 -15.46
C GLY A 27 7.76 -5.67 -14.84
N TYR A 28 7.27 -4.66 -15.55
CA TYR A 28 7.01 -3.35 -14.95
C TYR A 28 5.94 -3.43 -13.89
N ILE A 29 6.25 -2.83 -12.75
CA ILE A 29 5.31 -2.59 -11.64
C ILE A 29 4.80 -1.14 -11.71
N PHE A 30 3.76 -0.79 -10.95
CA PHE A 30 3.23 0.58 -10.96
C PHE A 30 4.26 1.63 -10.55
N GLU A 31 5.18 1.27 -9.65
CA GLU A 31 6.27 2.14 -9.19
C GLU A 31 7.31 2.48 -10.29
N ASP A 32 7.30 1.75 -11.41
CA ASP A 32 8.14 2.07 -12.56
C ASP A 32 7.58 3.24 -13.40
N TYR A 33 6.33 3.62 -13.16
CA TYR A 33 5.68 4.75 -13.82
C TYR A 33 5.74 5.98 -12.91
N PRO A 34 6.58 6.99 -13.19
CA PRO A 34 6.69 8.18 -12.35
C PRO A 34 5.36 8.89 -12.11
N LEU A 35 4.44 8.85 -13.09
CA LEU A 35 3.11 9.46 -12.98
C LEU A 35 2.19 8.72 -12.01
N TRP A 36 2.40 7.44 -11.71
CA TRP A 36 1.60 6.72 -10.74
C TRP A 36 1.66 7.37 -9.35
N GLY A 37 2.87 7.54 -8.84
CA GLY A 37 3.06 8.17 -7.53
C GLY A 37 2.57 9.62 -7.49
N GLU A 38 2.78 10.37 -8.57
CA GLU A 38 2.31 11.75 -8.67
C GLU A 38 0.78 11.84 -8.67
N PHE A 39 0.11 10.99 -9.43
CA PHE A 39 -1.37 10.96 -9.45
C PHE A 39 -1.96 10.47 -8.14
N CYS A 40 -1.37 9.47 -7.50
CA CYS A 40 -1.78 9.06 -6.15
C CYS A 40 -1.70 10.23 -5.18
N TYR A 41 -0.56 10.95 -5.14
CA TYR A 41 -0.39 12.12 -4.29
C TYR A 41 -1.42 13.20 -4.57
N LEU A 42 -1.61 13.59 -5.83
CA LEU A 42 -2.55 14.65 -6.21
C LEU A 42 -3.99 14.32 -5.88
N LEU A 43 -4.42 13.08 -6.15
CA LEU A 43 -5.78 12.62 -5.83
C LEU A 43 -6.01 12.57 -4.32
N LEU A 44 -5.08 12.02 -3.55
CA LEU A 44 -5.18 11.95 -2.09
C LEU A 44 -5.29 13.34 -1.47
N LYS A 45 -4.46 14.28 -1.94
CA LYS A 45 -4.50 15.69 -1.51
C LYS A 45 -5.85 16.34 -1.84
N ASP A 46 -6.30 16.24 -3.09
CA ASP A 46 -7.54 16.85 -3.57
C ASP A 46 -8.78 16.30 -2.82
N ILE A 47 -8.81 14.99 -2.58
CA ILE A 47 -9.89 14.35 -1.81
C ILE A 47 -9.88 14.84 -0.36
N HIS A 48 -8.70 14.87 0.27
CA HIS A 48 -8.57 15.35 1.65
C HIS A 48 -9.03 16.80 1.81
N GLU A 49 -8.58 17.68 0.92
CA GLU A 49 -8.91 19.12 0.97
C GLU A 49 -10.40 19.40 0.70
N LYS A 50 -11.05 18.62 -0.16
CA LYS A 50 -12.45 18.83 -0.53
C LYS A 50 -13.44 18.19 0.42
N PHE A 51 -13.14 17.01 0.90
CA PHE A 51 -14.10 16.18 1.63
C PHE A 51 -13.82 16.08 3.13
N HIS A 52 -12.61 16.45 3.59
CA HIS A 52 -12.21 16.44 5.00
C HIS A 52 -12.51 15.11 5.70
N MET A 53 -12.25 14.00 5.00
CA MET A 53 -12.49 12.65 5.50
C MET A 53 -11.19 11.90 5.73
N ASP A 54 -11.24 10.87 6.56
CA ASP A 54 -10.15 9.93 6.71
C ASP A 54 -9.99 9.11 5.43
N ILE A 55 -8.76 8.89 4.99
CA ILE A 55 -8.46 8.09 3.80
C ILE A 55 -7.59 6.91 4.19
N LEU A 56 -8.07 5.71 3.96
CA LEU A 56 -7.32 4.46 4.11
C LEU A 56 -6.75 4.06 2.76
N VAL A 57 -5.43 3.90 2.70
CA VAL A 57 -4.72 3.61 1.45
C VAL A 57 -3.99 2.28 1.58
N PRO A 58 -4.66 1.13 1.29
CA PRO A 58 -3.98 -0.14 1.21
C PRO A 58 -3.12 -0.17 -0.06
N MET A 59 -1.82 -0.36 0.10
CA MET A 59 -0.91 -0.52 -1.04
C MET A 59 0.32 -1.33 -0.65
N THR A 60 0.93 -1.98 -1.62
CA THR A 60 2.24 -2.60 -1.48
C THR A 60 3.27 -1.64 -2.04
N LEU A 61 4.23 -1.22 -1.20
CA LEU A 61 5.37 -0.42 -1.61
C LEU A 61 6.60 -1.32 -1.69
N LEU A 62 7.06 -1.59 -2.89
CA LEU A 62 8.23 -2.43 -3.15
C LEU A 62 9.54 -1.63 -3.10
N ARG A 63 9.46 -0.32 -3.29
CA ARG A 63 10.61 0.59 -3.37
C ARG A 63 10.47 1.78 -2.43
N MET A 64 11.59 2.19 -1.84
CA MET A 64 11.64 3.35 -0.95
C MET A 64 11.26 4.67 -1.63
N GLU A 65 11.50 4.79 -2.94
CA GLU A 65 11.14 5.99 -3.71
C GLU A 65 9.66 6.29 -3.65
N SER A 66 8.82 5.25 -3.59
CA SER A 66 7.36 5.38 -3.49
C SER A 66 6.89 5.94 -2.15
N TYR A 67 7.73 5.88 -1.11
CA TYR A 67 7.49 6.58 0.14
C TYR A 67 7.40 8.11 -0.03
N SER A 68 7.91 8.65 -1.15
CA SER A 68 7.80 10.06 -1.47
C SER A 68 6.36 10.59 -1.51
N ILE A 69 5.37 9.74 -1.82
CA ILE A 69 3.93 10.08 -1.76
C ILE A 69 3.58 10.58 -0.35
N ILE A 70 3.96 9.79 0.68
CA ILE A 70 3.73 10.12 2.09
C ILE A 70 4.50 11.39 2.49
N GLY A 71 5.74 11.51 2.02
CA GLY A 71 6.57 12.70 2.27
C GLY A 71 5.92 14.00 1.75
N LYS A 72 5.39 13.99 0.53
CA LYS A 72 4.68 15.12 -0.07
C LYS A 72 3.41 15.48 0.71
N LEU A 73 2.59 14.50 1.07
CA LEU A 73 1.37 14.73 1.86
C LEU A 73 1.69 15.37 3.22
N LYS A 74 2.74 14.91 3.89
CA LYS A 74 3.21 15.51 5.15
C LYS A 74 3.73 16.93 4.99
N GLN A 75 4.43 17.24 3.89
CA GLN A 75 4.89 18.59 3.58
C GLN A 75 3.73 19.56 3.36
N ASP A 76 2.60 19.07 2.84
CA ASP A 76 1.36 19.84 2.71
C ASP A 76 0.57 19.96 4.03
N GLY A 77 1.08 19.43 5.13
CA GLY A 77 0.44 19.49 6.45
C GLY A 77 -0.66 18.45 6.66
N ILE A 78 -0.78 17.46 5.80
CA ILE A 78 -1.74 16.37 5.93
C ILE A 78 -1.19 15.33 6.94
N ASP A 79 -1.95 15.07 8.02
CA ASP A 79 -1.59 14.05 9.01
C ASP A 79 -1.62 12.66 8.36
N THR A 80 -0.45 12.16 8.03
CA THR A 80 -0.29 10.90 7.33
C THR A 80 0.46 9.90 8.20
N ARG A 81 -0.15 8.75 8.45
CA ARG A 81 0.39 7.69 9.30
C ARG A 81 0.60 6.43 8.49
N LEU A 82 1.79 5.85 8.57
CA LEU A 82 2.13 4.61 7.89
C LEU A 82 2.09 3.44 8.88
N VAL A 83 1.29 2.44 8.55
CA VAL A 83 1.28 1.14 9.23
C VAL A 83 1.82 0.10 8.27
N VAL A 84 2.89 -0.56 8.67
CA VAL A 84 3.52 -1.64 7.90
C VAL A 84 3.05 -2.98 8.48
N LEU A 85 2.31 -3.74 7.70
CA LEU A 85 1.87 -5.07 8.08
C LEU A 85 2.91 -6.10 7.60
N GLU A 86 3.55 -6.77 8.54
CA GLU A 86 4.59 -7.75 8.28
C GLU A 86 4.08 -9.17 8.47
N ALA A 87 4.59 -10.11 7.69
CA ALA A 87 4.34 -11.54 7.87
C ALA A 87 5.58 -12.34 7.46
N SER A 88 5.69 -13.57 7.96
CA SER A 88 6.69 -14.52 7.48
C SER A 88 6.47 -14.85 6.01
N TRP A 89 7.51 -15.28 5.32
CA TRP A 89 7.40 -15.73 3.92
C TRP A 89 6.31 -16.80 3.78
N GLN A 90 6.30 -17.78 4.66
CA GLN A 90 5.34 -18.88 4.63
C GLN A 90 3.89 -18.38 4.78
N THR A 91 3.66 -17.46 5.72
CA THR A 91 2.31 -16.88 5.93
C THR A 91 1.84 -16.11 4.69
N VAL A 92 2.71 -15.34 4.03
CA VAL A 92 2.33 -14.62 2.80
C VAL A 92 2.04 -15.60 1.68
N HIS A 93 2.89 -16.60 1.47
CA HIS A 93 2.72 -17.66 0.48
C HIS A 93 1.37 -18.38 0.67
N ASP A 94 1.08 -18.85 1.89
CA ASP A 94 -0.16 -19.56 2.19
C ASP A 94 -1.41 -18.69 1.97
N ARG A 95 -1.32 -17.39 2.29
CA ARG A 95 -2.41 -16.43 2.03
C ARG A 95 -2.63 -16.20 0.53
N ILE A 96 -1.58 -16.19 -0.28
CA ILE A 96 -1.67 -16.07 -1.73
C ILE A 96 -2.40 -17.29 -2.31
N LEU A 97 -2.00 -18.51 -1.91
CA LEU A 97 -2.69 -19.73 -2.32
C LEU A 97 -4.15 -19.77 -1.86
N ALA A 98 -4.42 -19.35 -0.62
CA ALA A 98 -5.77 -19.37 -0.05
C ALA A 98 -6.78 -18.47 -0.78
N ARG A 99 -6.32 -17.43 -1.48
CA ARG A 99 -7.18 -16.60 -2.34
C ARG A 99 -7.29 -17.06 -3.79
N GLY A 100 -6.73 -18.25 -4.10
CA GLY A 100 -6.90 -18.91 -5.39
C GLY A 100 -5.85 -18.59 -6.44
N GLU A 101 -4.74 -17.97 -6.05
CA GLU A 101 -3.59 -17.76 -6.93
C GLU A 101 -2.81 -19.06 -7.13
N GLU A 102 -2.18 -19.21 -8.29
CA GLU A 102 -1.37 -20.38 -8.62
C GLU A 102 0.09 -20.22 -8.16
N GLU A 103 0.78 -21.35 -7.94
CA GLU A 103 2.23 -21.36 -7.71
C GLU A 103 2.98 -20.70 -8.87
N GLY A 104 3.98 -19.87 -8.55
CA GLY A 104 4.76 -19.13 -9.54
C GLY A 104 4.04 -17.90 -10.10
N CYS A 105 2.90 -17.49 -9.53
CA CYS A 105 2.30 -16.20 -9.90
C CYS A 105 3.21 -15.03 -9.53
N TRP A 106 2.97 -13.89 -10.18
CA TRP A 106 3.75 -12.67 -9.92
C TRP A 106 3.85 -12.30 -8.44
N CYS A 107 2.76 -12.47 -7.69
CA CYS A 107 2.75 -12.18 -6.26
C CYS A 107 3.75 -13.05 -5.49
N MET A 108 3.84 -14.35 -5.83
CA MET A 108 4.77 -15.28 -5.18
C MET A 108 6.22 -14.97 -5.51
N GLU A 109 6.51 -14.64 -6.76
CA GLU A 109 7.85 -14.28 -7.20
C GLU A 109 8.38 -13.02 -6.52
N ASN A 110 7.47 -12.14 -6.07
CA ASN A 110 7.80 -10.87 -5.44
C ASN A 110 7.66 -10.84 -3.90
N ILE A 111 7.36 -11.97 -3.23
CA ILE A 111 7.22 -12.01 -1.76
C ILE A 111 8.47 -11.43 -1.07
N GLU A 112 9.65 -11.87 -1.45
CA GLU A 112 10.89 -11.44 -0.78
C GLU A 112 11.20 -9.96 -1.05
N LEU A 113 10.99 -9.51 -2.29
CA LEU A 113 11.14 -8.10 -2.63
C LEU A 113 10.19 -7.21 -1.79
N ALA A 114 8.92 -7.61 -1.66
CA ALA A 114 7.94 -6.90 -0.86
C ALA A 114 8.32 -6.88 0.63
N ARG A 115 8.83 -8.00 1.16
CA ARG A 115 9.25 -8.09 2.57
C ARG A 115 10.46 -7.21 2.86
N ILE A 116 11.45 -7.20 1.98
CA ILE A 116 12.64 -6.34 2.13
C ILE A 116 12.23 -4.86 2.00
N GLY A 117 11.44 -4.52 1.00
CA GLY A 117 10.98 -3.15 0.78
C GLY A 117 10.17 -2.63 1.96
N SER A 118 9.20 -3.40 2.45
CA SER A 118 8.35 -3.00 3.58
C SER A 118 9.13 -2.88 4.90
N ALA A 119 10.08 -3.77 5.16
CA ALA A 119 10.90 -3.72 6.37
C ALA A 119 11.75 -2.44 6.49
N ALA A 120 12.08 -1.81 5.37
CA ALA A 120 12.84 -0.56 5.34
C ALA A 120 11.98 0.71 5.52
N LEU A 121 10.65 0.60 5.43
CA LEU A 121 9.76 1.76 5.52
C LEU A 121 9.70 2.32 6.95
N PRO A 122 9.75 3.65 7.12
CA PRO A 122 9.59 4.26 8.43
C PRO A 122 8.10 4.31 8.81
N GLY A 123 7.68 3.54 9.79
CA GLY A 123 6.29 3.49 10.21
C GLY A 123 6.05 2.63 11.45
N LEU A 124 4.79 2.38 11.75
CA LEU A 124 4.39 1.44 12.78
C LEU A 124 4.40 0.02 12.19
N HIS A 125 5.35 -0.81 12.58
CA HIS A 125 5.46 -2.19 12.13
C HIS A 125 4.62 -3.12 13.02
N ILE A 126 3.77 -3.94 12.38
CA ILE A 126 2.88 -4.88 13.05
C ILE A 126 3.02 -6.25 12.41
N GLN A 127 3.47 -7.23 13.19
CA GLN A 127 3.47 -8.65 12.78
C GLN A 127 2.05 -9.17 12.69
N THR A 128 1.73 -9.84 11.59
CA THR A 128 0.38 -10.36 11.32
C THR A 128 0.28 -11.87 11.39
N ASP A 129 1.39 -12.58 11.61
CA ASP A 129 1.39 -14.02 11.78
C ASP A 129 0.50 -14.42 12.97
N GLU A 130 -0.30 -15.45 12.80
CA GLU A 130 -1.17 -16.04 13.83
C GLU A 130 -2.19 -15.06 14.47
N ARG A 131 -2.42 -13.90 13.88
CA ARG A 131 -3.37 -12.90 14.38
C ARG A 131 -4.61 -12.81 13.52
N SER A 132 -5.77 -12.73 14.17
CA SER A 132 -7.03 -12.43 13.49
C SER A 132 -7.09 -10.97 13.04
N ILE A 133 -7.91 -10.71 12.02
CA ILE A 133 -8.14 -9.34 11.52
C ILE A 133 -8.62 -8.42 12.64
N ASP A 134 -9.56 -8.86 13.48
CA ASP A 134 -10.08 -8.07 14.59
C ASP A 134 -8.96 -7.65 15.56
N LYS A 135 -8.05 -8.59 15.86
CA LYS A 135 -6.91 -8.30 16.74
C LYS A 135 -5.94 -7.30 16.12
N LEU A 136 -5.71 -7.39 14.80
CA LEU A 136 -4.88 -6.42 14.08
C LEU A 136 -5.52 -5.03 14.09
N VAL A 137 -6.83 -4.96 13.86
CA VAL A 137 -7.58 -3.70 13.94
C VAL A 137 -7.46 -3.07 15.32
N GLU A 138 -7.67 -3.84 16.41
CA GLU A 138 -7.47 -3.35 17.78
C GLU A 138 -6.07 -2.78 18.00
N ILE A 139 -5.03 -3.49 17.55
CA ILE A 139 -3.64 -3.05 17.69
C ILE A 139 -3.41 -1.73 16.95
N VAL A 140 -3.87 -1.62 15.69
CA VAL A 140 -3.74 -0.41 14.89
C VAL A 140 -4.38 0.77 15.61
N PHE A 141 -5.66 0.64 16.02
CA PHE A 141 -6.36 1.73 16.71
C PHE A 141 -5.71 2.10 18.04
N SER A 142 -5.22 1.12 18.82
CA SER A 142 -4.54 1.40 20.10
C SER A 142 -3.21 2.14 19.94
N LYS A 143 -2.57 2.02 18.80
CA LYS A 143 -1.25 2.63 18.53
C LYS A 143 -1.35 3.97 17.78
N LEU A 144 -2.40 4.17 17.02
CA LEU A 144 -2.62 5.41 16.25
C LEU A 144 -3.51 6.42 16.99
N GLY A 145 -4.38 5.92 17.86
CA GLY A 145 -5.33 6.71 18.65
C GLY A 145 -4.75 7.34 19.79
#